data_8df334d7acc3ea51a78e799b25bd6305
#
_entry.id   8df334d7acc3ea51a78e799b25bd6305
#
_cell.length_a   1.000
_cell.length_b   1.000
_cell.length_c   1.000
_cell.angle_alpha   90.00
_cell.angle_beta   90.00
_cell.angle_gamma   90.00
#
_symmetry.space_group_name_H-M   'P 1'
#
loop_
_entity.id
_entity.type
_entity.pdbx_description
1 polymer ?
#
loop_
_entity_poly.entity_id
_entity_poly.type
_entity_poly.pdbx_seq_one_letter_code
_entity_poly.pdbx_strand_id
1 'polypeptide(L)'
;MFGYGYGRWLLSAIAVVVPAAVLHAALPNLPDVSGRTSFAGQLLIASPDMRDPFDHAVILMAQHTRDGALGIVINHPLGQRPIASVLEALGVDGGGVSNSVQIFLGGPVGHDVAFVLHSTDYHRQDTLDIDGRVALSDAAEVLRDIGLGHGPKRSLLAFGYSGWAPSQLNDEIARGAWMTAPEDPGLVFDEDRSKVWDDALALYKGEH
;
A
#
# COMPACT_ATOMS: atom_id res chain seq x y z
N MET A 1 41.92 -6.75 -23.81
CA MET A 1 41.82 -5.75 -22.72
C MET A 1 40.55 -4.95 -22.97
N PHE A 2 39.40 -5.47 -22.59
CA PHE A 2 38.07 -4.83 -22.75
C PHE A 2 37.44 -4.70 -21.37
N GLY A 3 37.43 -3.47 -20.86
CA GLY A 3 36.80 -3.11 -19.60
C GLY A 3 35.29 -2.93 -19.81
N TYR A 4 34.51 -3.78 -19.21
CA TYR A 4 33.07 -3.59 -19.06
C TYR A 4 32.84 -2.64 -17.88
N GLY A 5 32.47 -1.41 -18.20
CA GLY A 5 32.01 -0.43 -17.23
C GLY A 5 30.58 -0.80 -16.77
N TYR A 6 30.44 -1.31 -15.54
CA TYR A 6 29.16 -1.43 -14.87
C TYR A 6 28.67 -0.02 -14.50
N GLY A 7 27.74 0.49 -15.29
CA GLY A 7 27.02 1.72 -14.97
C GLY A 7 26.27 1.55 -13.64
N ARG A 8 26.70 2.29 -12.63
CA ARG A 8 25.99 2.47 -11.36
C ARG A 8 24.66 3.15 -11.66
N TRP A 9 23.58 2.39 -11.75
CA TRP A 9 22.23 2.92 -11.78
C TRP A 9 21.83 3.38 -10.36
N LEU A 10 22.06 4.65 -10.08
CA LEU A 10 21.42 5.31 -8.96
C LEU A 10 19.94 5.49 -9.33
N LEU A 11 19.08 4.61 -8.82
CA LEU A 11 17.65 4.85 -8.78
C LEU A 11 17.43 6.01 -7.81
N SER A 12 17.36 7.23 -8.35
CA SER A 12 16.83 8.37 -7.61
C SER A 12 15.32 8.14 -7.46
N ALA A 13 14.92 7.50 -6.36
CA ALA A 13 13.55 7.58 -5.89
C ALA A 13 13.30 9.04 -5.51
N ILE A 14 12.83 9.85 -6.46
CA ILE A 14 12.31 11.17 -6.16
C ILE A 14 10.97 10.90 -5.47
N ALA A 15 10.98 10.98 -4.14
CA ALA A 15 9.76 10.98 -3.34
C ALA A 15 8.98 12.25 -3.71
N VAL A 16 7.99 12.10 -4.59
CA VAL A 16 7.02 13.17 -4.83
C VAL A 16 6.09 13.16 -3.62
N VAL A 17 6.23 14.16 -2.77
CA VAL A 17 5.30 14.42 -1.68
C VAL A 17 3.98 14.82 -2.31
N VAL A 18 3.05 13.89 -2.45
CA VAL A 18 1.64 14.20 -2.70
C VAL A 18 1.10 14.66 -1.34
N PRO A 19 0.66 15.92 -1.18
CA PRO A 19 0.18 16.38 0.11
C PRO A 19 -1.01 15.54 0.57
N ALA A 20 -1.05 15.18 1.85
CA ALA A 20 -2.14 14.41 2.47
C ALA A 20 -3.54 15.03 2.24
N ALA A 21 -3.62 16.31 1.90
CA ALA A 21 -4.82 17.01 1.48
C ALA A 21 -5.47 16.43 0.20
N VAL A 22 -4.77 15.63 -0.59
CA VAL A 22 -5.34 14.99 -1.80
C VAL A 22 -6.23 13.80 -1.43
N LEU A 23 -6.05 13.20 -0.25
CA LEU A 23 -6.92 12.14 0.24
C LEU A 23 -8.24 12.67 0.81
N HIS A 24 -8.31 13.95 1.21
CA HIS A 24 -9.52 14.59 1.76
C HIS A 24 -10.44 15.20 0.70
N ALA A 25 -9.98 15.32 -0.55
CA ALA A 25 -10.89 15.61 -1.64
C ALA A 25 -11.51 14.28 -2.05
N ALA A 26 -12.78 14.04 -1.68
CA ALA A 26 -13.58 12.97 -2.26
C ALA A 26 -13.46 13.08 -3.79
N LEU A 27 -12.51 12.31 -4.36
CA LEU A 27 -12.36 12.25 -5.81
C LEU A 27 -13.59 11.50 -6.33
N PRO A 28 -14.42 12.14 -7.15
CA PRO A 28 -15.46 11.39 -7.84
C PRO A 28 -14.77 10.26 -8.62
N ASN A 29 -15.35 9.07 -8.58
CA ASN A 29 -14.99 7.95 -9.47
C ASN A 29 -15.27 8.40 -10.91
N LEU A 30 -14.36 9.19 -11.47
CA LEU A 30 -14.40 9.53 -12.89
C LEU A 30 -13.74 8.34 -13.60
N PRO A 31 -14.45 7.69 -14.55
CA PRO A 31 -13.82 6.67 -15.37
C PRO A 31 -12.63 7.29 -16.08
N ASP A 32 -11.47 6.63 -16.01
CA ASP A 32 -10.30 7.02 -16.78
C ASP A 32 -10.62 6.87 -18.26
N VAL A 33 -10.92 8.00 -18.93
CA VAL A 33 -11.22 8.05 -20.37
C VAL A 33 -9.95 8.14 -21.24
N SER A 34 -8.76 7.96 -20.66
CA SER A 34 -7.48 8.20 -21.36
C SER A 34 -6.90 6.97 -22.07
N GLY A 35 -7.58 5.83 -22.06
CA GLY A 35 -7.12 4.60 -22.78
C GLY A 35 -5.82 3.98 -22.21
N ARG A 36 -5.34 4.43 -21.06
CA ARG A 36 -4.23 3.83 -20.32
C ARG A 36 -4.77 2.83 -19.32
N THR A 37 -4.13 1.67 -19.22
CA THR A 37 -4.48 0.66 -18.23
C THR A 37 -4.22 1.22 -16.84
N SER A 38 -5.26 1.31 -16.00
CA SER A 38 -5.11 1.62 -14.58
C SER A 38 -4.60 0.39 -13.82
N PHE A 39 -3.65 0.59 -12.91
CA PHE A 39 -3.17 -0.46 -12.02
C PHE A 39 -3.84 -0.42 -10.64
N ALA A 40 -4.81 0.48 -10.39
CA ALA A 40 -5.59 0.45 -9.15
C ALA A 40 -6.26 -0.92 -8.98
N GLY A 41 -6.22 -1.48 -7.77
CA GLY A 41 -6.70 -2.83 -7.49
C GLY A 41 -5.77 -3.96 -7.97
N GLN A 42 -4.52 -3.66 -8.34
CA GLN A 42 -3.51 -4.67 -8.66
C GLN A 42 -2.38 -4.69 -7.63
N LEU A 43 -1.68 -5.80 -7.57
CA LEU A 43 -0.42 -5.92 -6.86
C LEU A 43 0.74 -5.51 -7.76
N LEU A 44 1.66 -4.71 -7.23
CA LEU A 44 3.00 -4.55 -7.77
C LEU A 44 3.95 -5.42 -6.96
N ILE A 45 4.73 -6.23 -7.66
CA ILE A 45 5.68 -7.17 -7.08
C ILE A 45 7.08 -6.69 -7.46
N ALA A 46 7.90 -6.38 -6.46
CA ALA A 46 9.28 -5.97 -6.70
C ALA A 46 10.05 -7.04 -7.46
N SER A 47 10.83 -6.65 -8.48
CA SER A 47 11.70 -7.60 -9.17
C SER A 47 12.76 -8.16 -8.20
N PRO A 48 13.28 -9.39 -8.45
CA PRO A 48 14.30 -10.00 -7.57
C PRO A 48 15.58 -9.16 -7.42
N ASP A 49 15.85 -8.26 -8.36
CA ASP A 49 17.01 -7.35 -8.34
C ASP A 49 16.74 -6.03 -7.61
N MET A 50 15.49 -5.81 -7.18
CA MET A 50 15.11 -4.61 -6.43
C MET A 50 15.87 -4.55 -5.10
N ARG A 51 16.23 -3.34 -4.67
CA ARG A 51 16.90 -3.08 -3.40
C ARG A 51 16.05 -2.16 -2.53
N ASP A 52 16.51 -1.98 -1.29
CA ASP A 52 15.87 -1.03 -0.37
C ASP A 52 15.51 0.29 -1.05
N PRO A 53 14.34 0.85 -0.73
CA PRO A 53 13.39 0.43 0.32
C PRO A 53 12.35 -0.61 -0.14
N PHE A 54 12.46 -1.18 -1.33
CA PHE A 54 11.47 -2.09 -1.92
C PHE A 54 11.99 -3.52 -2.14
N ASP A 55 13.04 -3.94 -1.43
CA ASP A 55 13.52 -5.32 -1.50
C ASP A 55 12.39 -6.30 -1.14
N HIS A 56 12.05 -7.21 -2.06
CA HIS A 56 10.92 -8.17 -1.94
C HIS A 56 9.58 -7.53 -1.55
N ALA A 57 9.35 -6.25 -1.90
CA ALA A 57 8.09 -5.59 -1.60
C ALA A 57 6.94 -6.10 -2.47
N VAL A 58 5.77 -6.22 -1.86
CA VAL A 58 4.48 -6.35 -2.55
C VAL A 58 3.62 -5.15 -2.17
N ILE A 59 3.12 -4.45 -3.17
CA ILE A 59 2.37 -3.20 -3.00
C ILE A 59 0.97 -3.38 -3.57
N LEU A 60 -0.06 -3.14 -2.75
CA LEU A 60 -1.41 -2.99 -3.26
C LEU A 60 -1.60 -1.57 -3.79
N MET A 61 -1.97 -1.47 -5.05
CA MET A 61 -2.23 -0.18 -5.70
C MET A 61 -3.61 0.34 -5.32
N ALA A 62 -3.64 1.37 -4.48
CA ALA A 62 -4.88 2.01 -4.05
C ALA A 62 -5.41 2.98 -5.12
N GLN A 63 -4.53 3.66 -5.84
CA GLN A 63 -4.91 4.62 -6.86
C GLN A 63 -3.89 4.69 -7.99
N HIS A 64 -4.36 4.81 -9.24
CA HIS A 64 -3.54 5.12 -10.40
C HIS A 64 -4.33 5.99 -11.38
N THR A 65 -3.89 7.22 -11.57
CA THR A 65 -4.50 8.24 -12.43
C THR A 65 -3.45 8.86 -13.35
N ARG A 66 -3.86 9.77 -14.22
CA ARG A 66 -2.93 10.59 -15.03
C ARG A 66 -2.03 11.50 -14.18
N ASP A 67 -2.43 11.81 -12.94
CA ASP A 67 -1.74 12.75 -12.06
C ASP A 67 -0.74 12.03 -11.13
N GLY A 68 -0.71 10.69 -11.15
CA GLY A 68 0.21 9.86 -10.38
C GLY A 68 -0.43 8.59 -9.85
N ALA A 69 0.29 7.91 -8.98
CA ALA A 69 -0.15 6.67 -8.37
C ALA A 69 0.20 6.61 -6.88
N LEU A 70 -0.62 5.87 -6.12
CA LEU A 70 -0.43 5.60 -4.70
C LEU A 70 -0.66 4.11 -4.44
N GLY A 71 0.22 3.51 -3.66
CA GLY A 71 0.11 2.13 -3.20
C GLY A 71 0.63 1.94 -1.78
N ILE A 72 0.23 0.84 -1.16
CA ILE A 72 0.61 0.48 0.21
C ILE A 72 1.39 -0.84 0.17
N VAL A 73 2.61 -0.84 0.71
CA VAL A 73 3.38 -2.08 0.93
C VAL A 73 2.66 -2.91 1.99
N ILE A 74 2.39 -4.18 1.67
CA ILE A 74 1.57 -5.05 2.51
C ILE A 74 2.37 -6.10 3.28
N ASN A 75 3.66 -6.26 2.99
CA ASN A 75 4.47 -7.36 3.52
C ASN A 75 5.74 -6.93 4.30
N HIS A 76 5.84 -5.67 4.73
CA HIS A 76 6.94 -5.19 5.57
C HIS A 76 6.48 -4.90 7.02
N PRO A 77 6.39 -5.92 7.89
CA PRO A 77 5.92 -5.75 9.27
C PRO A 77 6.96 -5.02 10.13
N LEU A 78 6.51 -4.07 10.95
CA LEU A 78 7.32 -3.31 11.92
C LEU A 78 7.15 -3.82 13.36
N GLY A 79 6.17 -4.69 13.60
CA GLY A 79 5.86 -5.24 14.92
C GLY A 79 4.48 -4.82 15.45
N GLN A 80 4.14 -5.31 16.63
CA GLN A 80 2.84 -5.05 17.26
C GLN A 80 2.92 -3.86 18.24
N ARG A 81 1.80 -3.12 18.34
CA ARG A 81 1.62 -2.03 19.30
C ARG A 81 0.20 -2.04 19.85
N PRO A 82 0.00 -1.60 21.11
CA PRO A 82 -1.34 -1.32 21.65
C PRO A 82 -2.05 -0.27 20.78
N ILE A 83 -3.32 -0.52 20.44
CA ILE A 83 -4.12 0.42 19.62
C ILE A 83 -4.17 1.80 20.31
N ALA A 84 -4.35 1.83 21.62
CA ALA A 84 -4.35 3.10 22.39
C ALA A 84 -3.09 3.94 22.13
N SER A 85 -1.90 3.33 22.16
CA SER A 85 -0.64 4.03 21.90
C SER A 85 -0.52 4.53 20.46
N VAL A 86 -1.09 3.81 19.51
CA VAL A 86 -1.12 4.25 18.09
C VAL A 86 -2.05 5.45 17.94
N LEU A 87 -3.25 5.40 18.53
CA LEU A 87 -4.21 6.52 18.53
C LEU A 87 -3.60 7.78 19.13
N GLU A 88 -2.92 7.66 20.29
CA GLU A 88 -2.21 8.77 20.92
C GLU A 88 -1.11 9.36 20.01
N ALA A 89 -0.36 8.51 19.32
CA ALA A 89 0.65 8.96 18.36
C ALA A 89 0.04 9.70 17.15
N LEU A 90 -1.19 9.36 16.78
CA LEU A 90 -1.98 10.04 15.74
C LEU A 90 -2.74 11.28 16.27
N GLY A 91 -2.55 11.64 17.56
CA GLY A 91 -3.19 12.79 18.18
C GLY A 91 -4.66 12.56 18.58
N VAL A 92 -5.09 11.31 18.67
CA VAL A 92 -6.46 10.90 19.05
C VAL A 92 -6.45 10.24 20.41
N ASP A 93 -7.47 10.52 21.23
CA ASP A 93 -7.61 9.87 22.53
C ASP A 93 -7.76 8.35 22.41
N GLY A 94 -6.82 7.60 23.00
CA GLY A 94 -6.81 6.14 23.04
C GLY A 94 -7.64 5.54 24.19
N GLY A 95 -8.35 6.36 24.98
CA GLY A 95 -9.13 5.90 26.13
C GLY A 95 -10.25 4.91 25.76
N GLY A 96 -10.40 3.86 26.57
CA GLY A 96 -11.46 2.87 26.40
C GLY A 96 -11.21 1.81 25.32
N VAL A 97 -10.10 1.87 24.58
CA VAL A 97 -9.73 0.83 23.61
C VAL A 97 -8.70 -0.13 24.22
N SER A 98 -8.85 -1.40 23.89
CA SER A 98 -7.91 -2.46 24.25
C SER A 98 -7.41 -3.14 22.95
N ASN A 99 -6.62 -4.18 23.09
CA ASN A 99 -6.00 -4.91 21.98
C ASN A 99 -4.76 -4.26 21.38
N SER A 100 -4.06 -5.04 20.59
CA SER A 100 -2.87 -4.62 19.85
C SER A 100 -3.10 -4.83 18.36
N VAL A 101 -2.40 -4.08 17.54
CA VAL A 101 -2.44 -4.16 16.10
C VAL A 101 -1.03 -4.38 15.56
N GLN A 102 -0.91 -5.16 14.49
CA GLN A 102 0.32 -5.30 13.72
C GLN A 102 0.50 -4.05 12.87
N ILE A 103 1.69 -3.43 12.94
CA ILE A 103 2.05 -2.26 12.15
C ILE A 103 2.93 -2.69 10.99
N PHE A 104 2.70 -2.08 9.82
CA PHE A 104 3.49 -2.27 8.60
C PHE A 104 4.10 -0.95 8.13
N LEU A 105 5.24 -1.03 7.45
CA LEU A 105 5.77 0.06 6.65
C LEU A 105 5.05 0.06 5.30
N GLY A 106 4.16 1.02 5.07
CA GLY A 106 3.39 1.14 3.84
C GLY A 106 4.14 1.75 2.66
N GLY A 107 5.30 2.34 2.94
CA GLY A 107 6.19 2.93 1.93
C GLY A 107 7.06 4.06 2.48
N PRO A 108 7.94 4.63 1.64
CA PRO A 108 8.95 5.60 2.07
C PRO A 108 8.42 7.04 2.24
N VAL A 109 7.16 7.31 1.89
CA VAL A 109 6.60 8.67 1.92
C VAL A 109 5.64 8.81 3.10
N GLY A 110 5.69 9.96 3.83
CA GLY A 110 4.72 10.30 4.86
C GLY A 110 4.69 9.32 6.03
N HIS A 111 5.81 9.07 6.68
CA HIS A 111 5.91 8.10 7.79
C HIS A 111 5.06 8.49 9.02
N ASP A 112 4.54 9.70 9.07
CA ASP A 112 3.62 10.24 10.07
C ASP A 112 2.14 10.07 9.68
N VAL A 113 1.86 9.60 8.47
CA VAL A 113 0.52 9.30 7.97
C VAL A 113 0.26 7.81 8.10
N ALA A 114 -0.91 7.44 8.60
CA ALA A 114 -1.29 6.05 8.77
C ALA A 114 -2.60 5.73 8.03
N PHE A 115 -2.62 4.57 7.40
CA PHE A 115 -3.76 4.05 6.65
C PHE A 115 -4.15 2.65 7.15
N VAL A 116 -5.42 2.31 7.04
CA VAL A 116 -5.89 0.94 7.22
C VAL A 116 -6.42 0.43 5.89
N LEU A 117 -5.76 -0.60 5.35
CA LEU A 117 -6.37 -1.48 4.35
C LEU A 117 -7.33 -2.41 5.09
N HIS A 118 -8.54 -2.61 4.56
CA HIS A 118 -9.53 -3.46 5.23
C HIS A 118 -10.50 -4.12 4.26
N SER A 119 -11.18 -5.16 4.75
CA SER A 119 -12.26 -5.83 4.02
C SER A 119 -13.49 -4.93 3.89
N THR A 120 -14.23 -5.08 2.79
CA THR A 120 -15.35 -4.20 2.42
C THR A 120 -16.64 -4.44 3.21
N ASP A 121 -16.61 -5.31 4.22
CA ASP A 121 -17.70 -5.46 5.20
C ASP A 121 -17.80 -4.28 6.19
N TYR A 122 -16.87 -3.33 6.11
CA TYR A 122 -16.81 -2.11 6.88
C TYR A 122 -16.66 -0.91 5.94
N HIS A 123 -17.34 0.20 6.26
CA HIS A 123 -17.31 1.40 5.46
C HIS A 123 -17.51 2.65 6.31
N ARG A 124 -16.76 3.70 6.01
CA ARG A 124 -16.93 5.07 6.55
C ARG A 124 -17.01 6.08 5.40
N GLN A 125 -17.29 7.32 5.71
CA GLN A 125 -17.49 8.36 4.70
C GLN A 125 -16.25 8.62 3.85
N ASP A 126 -15.06 8.45 4.44
CA ASP A 126 -13.73 8.66 3.84
C ASP A 126 -13.11 7.38 3.25
N THR A 127 -13.83 6.26 3.27
CA THR A 127 -13.35 4.99 2.74
C THR A 127 -13.23 5.04 1.22
N LEU A 128 -12.04 4.78 0.72
CA LEU A 128 -11.78 4.53 -0.70
C LEU A 128 -11.95 3.04 -0.97
N ASP A 129 -13.00 2.67 -1.69
CA ASP A 129 -13.15 1.32 -2.24
C ASP A 129 -12.16 1.16 -3.42
N ILE A 130 -11.26 0.19 -3.33
CA ILE A 130 -10.21 -0.01 -4.34
C ILE A 130 -10.75 -0.85 -5.51
N ASP A 131 -11.42 -1.98 -5.21
CA ASP A 131 -11.85 -2.94 -6.23
C ASP A 131 -13.10 -3.77 -5.83
N GLY A 132 -13.83 -3.33 -4.82
CA GLY A 132 -14.99 -4.03 -4.25
C GLY A 132 -14.64 -5.16 -3.28
N ARG A 133 -13.36 -5.45 -3.05
CA ARG A 133 -12.88 -6.52 -2.14
C ARG A 133 -11.99 -5.99 -1.02
N VAL A 134 -11.19 -4.99 -1.33
CA VAL A 134 -10.31 -4.28 -0.39
C VAL A 134 -10.61 -2.80 -0.45
N ALA A 135 -10.58 -2.14 0.69
CA ALA A 135 -10.77 -0.71 0.83
C ALA A 135 -9.63 -0.09 1.66
N LEU A 136 -9.45 1.21 1.51
CA LEU A 136 -8.46 2.02 2.22
C LEU A 136 -9.16 3.15 2.96
N SER A 137 -8.83 3.35 4.23
CA SER A 137 -9.32 4.48 5.04
C SER A 137 -8.19 5.12 5.84
N ASP A 138 -8.42 6.35 6.32
CA ASP A 138 -7.58 6.96 7.36
C ASP A 138 -7.59 6.08 8.62
N ALA A 139 -6.44 6.00 9.30
CA ALA A 139 -6.28 5.02 10.37
C ALA A 139 -7.02 5.36 11.67
N ALA A 140 -7.14 6.63 12.02
CA ALA A 140 -7.55 7.02 13.37
C ALA A 140 -8.92 6.47 13.77
N GLU A 141 -9.92 6.71 12.94
CA GLU A 141 -11.30 6.29 13.20
C GLU A 141 -11.47 4.77 13.11
N VAL A 142 -10.84 4.15 12.11
CA VAL A 142 -10.92 2.69 11.92
C VAL A 142 -10.27 1.95 13.09
N LEU A 143 -9.12 2.42 13.56
CA LEU A 143 -8.43 1.83 14.72
C LEU A 143 -9.28 1.94 15.99
N ARG A 144 -9.98 3.07 16.19
CA ARG A 144 -10.90 3.20 17.31
C ARG A 144 -12.02 2.16 17.23
N ASP A 145 -12.63 2.01 16.07
CA ASP A 145 -13.68 1.01 15.87
C ASP A 145 -13.16 -0.43 16.05
N ILE A 146 -11.94 -0.74 15.56
CA ILE A 146 -11.28 -2.03 15.81
C ILE A 146 -11.09 -2.26 17.32
N GLY A 147 -10.59 -1.24 18.03
CA GLY A 147 -10.38 -1.31 19.49
C GLY A 147 -11.66 -1.51 20.29
N LEU A 148 -12.79 -1.06 19.77
CA LEU A 148 -14.13 -1.22 20.34
C LEU A 148 -14.86 -2.48 19.86
N GLY A 149 -14.28 -3.27 18.97
CA GLY A 149 -14.89 -4.48 18.42
C GLY A 149 -15.93 -4.23 17.32
N HIS A 150 -15.94 -3.04 16.72
CA HIS A 150 -16.86 -2.63 15.65
C HIS A 150 -16.17 -2.44 14.30
N GLY A 151 -14.89 -2.78 14.21
CA GLY A 151 -14.09 -2.62 13.00
C GLY A 151 -14.34 -3.70 11.93
N PRO A 152 -13.59 -3.63 10.82
CA PRO A 152 -13.63 -4.63 9.75
C PRO A 152 -13.17 -6.02 10.24
N LYS A 153 -13.61 -7.06 9.53
CA LYS A 153 -13.19 -8.44 9.84
C LYS A 153 -11.73 -8.69 9.57
N ARG A 154 -11.16 -8.03 8.54
CA ARG A 154 -9.74 -8.11 8.21
C ARG A 154 -9.20 -6.71 8.01
N SER A 155 -8.00 -6.45 8.53
CA SER A 155 -7.36 -5.15 8.43
C SER A 155 -5.84 -5.25 8.49
N LEU A 156 -5.17 -4.27 7.88
CA LEU A 156 -3.74 -4.08 7.90
C LEU A 156 -3.46 -2.59 8.13
N LEU A 157 -2.78 -2.27 9.23
CA LEU A 157 -2.37 -0.90 9.55
C LEU A 157 -1.00 -0.62 8.96
N ALA A 158 -0.90 0.37 8.09
CA ALA A 158 0.35 0.79 7.46
C ALA A 158 0.68 2.24 7.78
N PHE A 159 1.94 2.52 8.12
CA PHE A 159 2.49 3.87 8.20
C PHE A 159 3.25 4.20 6.92
N GLY A 160 2.99 5.38 6.37
CA GLY A 160 3.52 5.81 5.09
C GLY A 160 2.86 5.13 3.88
N TYR A 161 3.30 5.52 2.72
CA TYR A 161 2.82 5.01 1.43
C TYR A 161 3.91 5.06 0.36
N SER A 162 3.67 4.39 -0.76
CA SER A 162 4.49 4.47 -1.97
C SER A 162 3.80 5.36 -2.98
N GLY A 163 4.50 6.36 -3.50
CA GLY A 163 3.96 7.34 -4.42
C GLY A 163 4.77 7.43 -5.71
N TRP A 164 4.08 7.61 -6.83
CA TRP A 164 4.67 7.81 -8.15
C TRP A 164 4.15 9.09 -8.80
N ALA A 165 5.04 9.84 -9.43
CA ALA A 165 4.69 10.95 -10.29
C ALA A 165 3.96 10.48 -11.56
N PRO A 166 3.32 11.38 -12.30
CA PRO A 166 2.72 11.06 -13.60
C PRO A 166 3.66 10.26 -14.49
N SER A 167 3.20 9.14 -15.03
CA SER A 167 3.93 8.20 -15.91
C SER A 167 5.09 7.43 -15.27
N GLN A 168 5.58 7.80 -14.08
CA GLN A 168 6.73 7.15 -13.43
C GLN A 168 6.50 5.65 -13.25
N LEU A 169 5.35 5.26 -12.70
CA LEU A 169 5.01 3.84 -12.51
C LEU A 169 5.03 3.06 -13.82
N ASN A 170 4.43 3.61 -14.88
CA ASN A 170 4.42 2.95 -16.18
C ASN A 170 5.84 2.73 -16.73
N ASP A 171 6.74 3.72 -16.56
CA ASP A 171 8.13 3.60 -16.97
C ASP A 171 8.89 2.57 -16.14
N GLU A 172 8.61 2.46 -14.85
CA GLU A 172 9.23 1.45 -13.97
C GLU A 172 8.76 0.03 -14.31
N ILE A 173 7.47 -0.16 -14.60
CA ILE A 173 6.92 -1.44 -15.08
C ILE A 173 7.54 -1.80 -16.45
N ALA A 174 7.60 -0.85 -17.38
CA ALA A 174 8.18 -1.08 -18.70
C ALA A 174 9.66 -1.49 -18.66
N ARG A 175 10.39 -1.06 -17.64
CA ARG A 175 11.80 -1.47 -17.39
C ARG A 175 11.93 -2.77 -16.59
N GLY A 176 10.83 -3.37 -16.19
CA GLY A 176 10.82 -4.61 -15.40
C GLY A 176 11.19 -4.43 -13.93
N ALA A 177 11.11 -3.20 -13.39
CA ALA A 177 11.31 -2.96 -11.95
C ALA A 177 10.15 -3.56 -11.13
N TRP A 178 8.95 -3.49 -11.66
CA TRP A 178 7.73 -4.05 -11.08
C TRP A 178 7.09 -5.06 -12.02
N MET A 179 6.63 -6.16 -11.48
CA MET A 179 5.70 -7.10 -12.09
C MET A 179 4.30 -6.80 -11.54
N THR A 180 3.26 -7.12 -12.31
CA THR A 180 1.87 -6.86 -11.90
C THR A 180 1.08 -8.16 -11.85
N ALA A 181 0.26 -8.32 -10.82
CA ALA A 181 -0.67 -9.43 -10.67
C ALA A 181 -2.04 -8.92 -10.20
N PRO A 182 -3.13 -9.66 -10.46
CA PRO A 182 -4.41 -9.36 -9.85
C PRO A 182 -4.30 -9.30 -8.33
N GLU A 183 -5.06 -8.42 -7.69
CA GLU A 183 -5.18 -8.40 -6.23
C GLU A 183 -5.83 -9.69 -5.73
N ASP A 184 -5.32 -10.21 -4.62
CA ASP A 184 -5.89 -11.34 -3.87
C ASP A 184 -6.04 -10.94 -2.40
N PRO A 185 -7.30 -10.86 -1.87
CA PRO A 185 -7.53 -10.55 -0.46
C PRO A 185 -6.90 -11.56 0.50
N GLY A 186 -6.64 -12.78 0.05
CA GLY A 186 -5.87 -13.78 0.79
C GLY A 186 -4.47 -13.26 1.06
N LEU A 187 -3.74 -12.80 0.04
CA LEU A 187 -2.40 -12.25 0.19
C LEU A 187 -2.36 -10.92 0.94
N VAL A 188 -3.34 -10.02 0.67
CA VAL A 188 -3.39 -8.71 1.33
C VAL A 188 -3.50 -8.84 2.84
N PHE A 189 -4.25 -9.83 3.33
CA PHE A 189 -4.51 -10.03 4.76
C PHE A 189 -3.90 -11.32 5.33
N ASP A 190 -2.95 -11.96 4.62
CA ASP A 190 -2.26 -13.15 5.12
C ASP A 190 -1.51 -12.84 6.43
N GLU A 191 -1.51 -13.79 7.35
CA GLU A 191 -0.76 -13.67 8.60
C GLU A 191 0.73 -13.98 8.41
N ASP A 192 1.09 -14.89 7.48
CA ASP A 192 2.47 -15.24 7.16
C ASP A 192 3.08 -14.31 6.10
N ARG A 193 3.54 -13.16 6.54
CA ARG A 193 4.13 -12.14 5.67
C ARG A 193 5.41 -12.56 4.95
N SER A 194 6.05 -13.62 5.43
CA SER A 194 7.31 -14.10 4.82
C SER A 194 7.13 -14.72 3.45
N LYS A 195 5.91 -15.18 3.12
CA LYS A 195 5.58 -15.84 1.85
C LYS A 195 4.92 -14.93 0.82
N VAL A 196 4.41 -13.77 1.26
CA VAL A 196 3.57 -12.90 0.41
C VAL A 196 4.27 -12.52 -0.91
N TRP A 197 5.58 -12.31 -0.92
CA TRP A 197 6.31 -12.01 -2.14
C TRP A 197 6.38 -13.22 -3.09
N ASP A 198 6.72 -14.40 -2.58
CA ASP A 198 6.81 -15.64 -3.37
C ASP A 198 5.44 -16.01 -3.94
N ASP A 199 4.38 -15.92 -3.13
CA ASP A 199 3.02 -16.23 -3.55
C ASP A 199 2.49 -15.22 -4.58
N ALA A 200 2.78 -13.93 -4.40
CA ALA A 200 2.46 -12.92 -5.41
C ALA A 200 3.23 -13.15 -6.72
N LEU A 201 4.50 -13.56 -6.63
CA LEU A 201 5.31 -13.90 -7.80
C LEU A 201 4.75 -15.14 -8.54
N ALA A 202 4.22 -16.13 -7.82
CA ALA A 202 3.53 -17.28 -8.41
C ALA A 202 2.26 -16.84 -9.15
N LEU A 203 1.47 -15.90 -8.62
CA LEU A 203 0.33 -15.31 -9.33
C LEU A 203 0.74 -14.63 -10.63
N TYR A 204 1.83 -13.89 -10.63
CA TYR A 204 2.35 -13.26 -11.86
C TYR A 204 2.71 -14.28 -12.92
N LYS A 205 3.33 -15.41 -12.53
CA LYS A 205 3.73 -16.50 -13.45
C LYS A 205 2.57 -17.39 -13.88
N GLY A 206 1.39 -17.26 -13.27
CA GLY A 206 0.24 -18.15 -13.51
C GLY A 206 0.44 -19.55 -12.91
N GLU A 207 1.31 -19.69 -11.91
CA GLU A 207 1.55 -20.92 -11.16
C GLU A 207 0.52 -20.98 -10.00
N HIS A 208 -0.52 -21.84 -10.13
CA HIS A 208 -1.59 -22.01 -9.11
C HIS A 208 -1.58 -23.43 -8.58
#